data_8e0cce992ed5e5713cc5b4aa019b53a9
#
_entry.id   8e0cce992ed5e5713cc5b4aa019b53a9
#
_cell.length_a   1.000
_cell.length_b   1.000
_cell.length_c   1.000
_cell.angle_alpha   90.00
_cell.angle_beta   90.00
_cell.angle_gamma   90.00
#
_symmetry.space_group_name_H-M   'P 1'
#
loop_
_entity.id
_entity.type
_entity.pdbx_description
1 polymer ?
#
loop_
_entity_poly.entity_id
_entity_poly.type
_entity_poly.pdbx_seq_one_letter_code
_entity_poly.pdbx_strand_id
1 'polypeptide(L)'
;VELEIGCRFDHVSDVAVPAVAIVEPHSSVRDAILEARWEGDTAEQYEDADGNSCRRLVLPAGASSFSYSATIRVSPEPDEVPCAEETQHLIEDLPSDLLHWLLPSRFCDSDRLADRAWELFGSAPRGVDAVQAVCDWIHDNIAYGVPTVPTTNASEVLAQHGGMCRDFAHLGVTFCRALGIPARYVSGYLPDIGVPKDEFDDFHAWFETWLGARWWTFDARFNVPRIGRVPIGRGR
;
A
#
# COMPACT_ATOMS: atom_id res chain seq x y z
N VAL A 1 -1.04 -17.94 -12.54
CA VAL A 1 -2.13 -18.46 -11.70
C VAL A 1 -3.33 -17.56 -11.89
N GLU A 2 -4.55 -18.12 -11.88
CA GLU A 2 -5.78 -17.36 -11.86
C GLU A 2 -6.27 -17.26 -10.42
N LEU A 3 -6.62 -16.04 -10.00
CA LEU A 3 -7.13 -15.73 -8.67
C LEU A 3 -8.55 -15.19 -8.78
N GLU A 4 -9.39 -15.62 -7.88
CA GLU A 4 -10.66 -14.95 -7.60
C GLU A 4 -10.42 -13.94 -6.47
N ILE A 5 -10.76 -12.69 -6.74
CA ILE A 5 -10.65 -11.59 -5.78
C ILE A 5 -12.01 -10.91 -5.63
N GLY A 6 -12.27 -10.30 -4.51
CA GLY A 6 -13.51 -9.58 -4.33
C GLY A 6 -13.69 -9.02 -2.92
N CYS A 7 -14.67 -8.16 -2.80
CA CYS A 7 -15.07 -7.57 -1.53
C CYS A 7 -16.55 -7.22 -1.54
N ARG A 8 -17.13 -7.10 -0.35
CA ARG A 8 -18.48 -6.59 -0.13
C ARG A 8 -18.48 -5.59 1.01
N PHE A 9 -19.15 -4.47 0.81
CA PHE A 9 -19.36 -3.46 1.82
C PHE A 9 -20.86 -3.32 2.10
N ASP A 10 -21.23 -3.53 3.34
CA ASP A 10 -22.56 -3.26 3.85
C ASP A 10 -22.52 -1.95 4.64
N HIS A 11 -23.44 -1.06 4.34
CA HIS A 11 -23.47 0.29 4.87
C HIS A 11 -24.85 0.63 5.45
N VAL A 12 -24.88 1.35 6.55
CA VAL A 12 -26.09 1.89 7.16
C VAL A 12 -25.87 3.36 7.50
N SER A 13 -26.75 4.24 7.02
CA SER A 13 -26.69 5.67 7.31
C SER A 13 -28.09 6.26 7.37
N ASP A 14 -28.28 7.28 8.20
CA ASP A 14 -29.54 8.02 8.28
C ASP A 14 -29.76 8.97 7.09
N VAL A 15 -28.73 9.27 6.34
CA VAL A 15 -28.75 10.19 5.19
C VAL A 15 -28.03 9.57 3.99
N ALA A 16 -28.30 10.08 2.79
CA ALA A 16 -27.53 9.72 1.62
C ALA A 16 -26.09 10.24 1.72
N VAL A 17 -25.08 9.37 1.46
CA VAL A 17 -23.66 9.66 1.61
C VAL A 17 -22.96 9.55 0.27
N PRO A 18 -22.42 10.65 -0.30
CA PRO A 18 -21.50 10.55 -1.45
C PRO A 18 -20.22 9.83 -1.04
N ALA A 19 -19.79 8.88 -1.86
CA ALA A 19 -18.60 8.07 -1.61
C ALA A 19 -17.79 7.83 -2.88
N VAL A 20 -16.52 7.49 -2.71
CA VAL A 20 -15.65 6.96 -3.76
C VAL A 20 -15.14 5.61 -3.29
N ALA A 21 -15.43 4.57 -4.04
CA ALA A 21 -14.88 3.24 -3.82
C ALA A 21 -13.63 3.02 -4.69
N ILE A 22 -12.55 2.55 -4.07
CA ILE A 22 -11.30 2.12 -4.72
C ILE A 22 -11.08 0.68 -4.28
N VAL A 23 -11.64 -0.27 -5.02
CA VAL A 23 -11.63 -1.72 -4.70
C VAL A 23 -11.32 -2.58 -5.92
N GLU A 24 -11.29 -1.96 -7.09
CA GLU A 24 -10.97 -2.62 -8.35
C GLU A 24 -9.44 -2.63 -8.55
N PRO A 25 -8.89 -3.62 -9.28
CA PRO A 25 -7.47 -3.62 -9.60
C PRO A 25 -7.03 -2.31 -10.25
N HIS A 26 -5.88 -1.85 -9.82
CA HIS A 26 -5.22 -0.65 -10.35
C HIS A 26 -4.99 -0.77 -11.86
N SER A 27 -4.97 0.37 -12.58
CA SER A 27 -4.82 0.40 -14.04
C SER A 27 -3.57 -0.33 -14.55
N SER A 28 -2.50 -0.39 -13.77
CA SER A 28 -1.27 -1.11 -14.13
C SER A 28 -1.43 -2.63 -14.30
N VAL A 29 -2.51 -3.22 -13.80
CA VAL A 29 -2.80 -4.65 -13.91
C VAL A 29 -4.14 -4.93 -14.61
N ARG A 30 -4.72 -3.91 -15.25
CA ARG A 30 -6.02 -4.01 -15.93
C ARG A 30 -6.07 -5.11 -16.99
N ASP A 31 -5.02 -5.26 -17.77
CA ASP A 31 -4.94 -6.25 -18.85
C ASP A 31 -4.87 -7.70 -18.34
N ALA A 32 -4.61 -7.88 -17.04
CA ALA A 32 -4.60 -9.19 -16.40
C ALA A 32 -6.00 -9.63 -15.91
N ILE A 33 -7.00 -8.74 -15.90
CA ILE A 33 -8.37 -9.06 -15.51
C ILE A 33 -9.02 -9.88 -16.63
N LEU A 34 -9.51 -11.07 -16.29
CA LEU A 34 -10.21 -11.98 -17.21
C LEU A 34 -11.71 -11.73 -17.20
N GLU A 35 -12.27 -11.54 -16.02
CA GLU A 35 -13.68 -11.26 -15.78
C GLU A 35 -13.80 -10.35 -14.56
N ALA A 36 -14.76 -9.42 -14.60
CA ALA A 36 -15.06 -8.55 -13.46
C ALA A 36 -16.55 -8.26 -13.36
N ARG A 37 -17.04 -8.17 -12.13
CA ARG A 37 -18.43 -7.86 -11.84
C ARG A 37 -18.51 -6.84 -10.69
N TRP A 38 -19.31 -5.82 -10.92
CA TRP A 38 -19.74 -4.88 -9.91
C TRP A 38 -21.22 -5.05 -9.62
N GLU A 39 -21.59 -5.01 -8.33
CA GLU A 39 -22.96 -4.99 -7.88
C GLU A 39 -23.17 -3.77 -6.99
N GLY A 40 -24.22 -3.02 -7.24
CA GLY A 40 -24.56 -1.79 -6.53
C GLY A 40 -24.72 -0.60 -7.49
N ASP A 41 -25.31 0.46 -6.98
CA ASP A 41 -25.53 1.69 -7.73
C ASP A 41 -24.19 2.44 -7.93
N THR A 42 -23.90 2.83 -9.17
CA THR A 42 -22.75 3.67 -9.50
C THR A 42 -23.17 4.86 -10.33
N ALA A 43 -22.60 6.03 -10.01
CA ALA A 43 -22.81 7.22 -10.81
C ALA A 43 -21.77 7.33 -11.94
N GLU A 44 -20.50 7.08 -11.61
CA GLU A 44 -19.39 7.31 -12.54
C GLU A 44 -18.20 6.42 -12.19
N GLN A 45 -17.55 5.89 -13.22
CA GLN A 45 -16.24 5.25 -13.11
C GLN A 45 -15.19 6.16 -13.74
N TYR A 46 -14.07 6.36 -13.07
CA TYR A 46 -12.95 7.17 -13.55
C TYR A 46 -11.62 6.65 -13.01
N GLU A 47 -10.53 7.13 -13.57
CA GLU A 47 -9.17 6.88 -13.10
C GLU A 47 -8.63 8.18 -12.50
N ASP A 48 -8.01 8.11 -11.33
CA ASP A 48 -7.37 9.26 -10.72
C ASP A 48 -5.94 9.47 -11.25
N ALA A 49 -5.26 10.50 -10.72
CA ALA A 49 -3.92 10.87 -11.18
C ALA A 49 -2.84 9.80 -10.87
N ASP A 50 -3.10 8.93 -9.91
CA ASP A 50 -2.19 7.84 -9.52
C ASP A 50 -2.52 6.52 -10.25
N GLY A 51 -3.53 6.51 -11.12
CA GLY A 51 -3.97 5.35 -11.88
C GLY A 51 -4.94 4.43 -11.13
N ASN A 52 -5.52 4.90 -10.02
CA ASN A 52 -6.49 4.13 -9.26
C ASN A 52 -7.84 4.08 -9.97
N SER A 53 -8.42 2.88 -10.07
CA SER A 53 -9.78 2.70 -10.59
C SER A 53 -10.80 3.12 -9.53
N CYS A 54 -11.46 4.25 -9.76
CA CYS A 54 -12.38 4.87 -8.82
C CYS A 54 -13.83 4.73 -9.27
N ARG A 55 -14.73 4.43 -8.34
CA ARG A 55 -16.18 4.51 -8.57
C ARG A 55 -16.81 5.54 -7.65
N ARG A 56 -17.40 6.57 -8.25
CA ARG A 56 -18.22 7.54 -7.52
C ARG A 56 -19.62 6.98 -7.37
N LEU A 57 -20.13 6.95 -6.14
CA LEU A 57 -21.46 6.45 -5.83
C LEU A 57 -22.12 7.32 -4.76
N VAL A 58 -23.43 7.19 -4.62
CA VAL A 58 -24.19 7.76 -3.52
C VAL A 58 -24.83 6.60 -2.77
N LEU A 59 -24.34 6.32 -1.57
CA LEU A 59 -24.95 5.35 -0.67
C LEU A 59 -26.26 5.92 -0.16
N PRO A 60 -27.42 5.27 -0.40
CA PRO A 60 -28.73 5.82 0.02
C PRO A 60 -28.88 5.80 1.54
N ALA A 61 -29.83 6.57 2.04
CA ALA A 61 -30.28 6.45 3.44
C ALA A 61 -30.87 5.05 3.68
N GLY A 62 -30.67 4.53 4.88
CA GLY A 62 -31.01 3.15 5.25
C GLY A 62 -29.84 2.19 5.04
N ALA A 63 -30.18 0.90 4.91
CA ALA A 63 -29.22 -0.15 4.63
C ALA A 63 -28.96 -0.26 3.13
N SER A 64 -27.70 -0.32 2.73
CA SER A 64 -27.26 -0.50 1.34
C SER A 64 -26.00 -1.33 1.28
N SER A 65 -25.68 -1.87 0.12
CA SER A 65 -24.46 -2.61 -0.08
C SER A 65 -23.93 -2.45 -1.50
N PHE A 66 -22.62 -2.61 -1.66
CA PHE A 66 -22.00 -2.84 -2.95
C PHE A 66 -20.97 -3.95 -2.86
N SER A 67 -20.68 -4.59 -3.96
CA SER A 67 -19.65 -5.62 -4.06
C SER A 67 -18.89 -5.51 -5.37
N TYR A 68 -17.66 -5.95 -5.33
CA TYR A 68 -16.82 -6.17 -6.50
C TYR A 68 -16.26 -7.59 -6.45
N SER A 69 -16.22 -8.26 -7.60
CA SER A 69 -15.52 -9.53 -7.76
C SER A 69 -14.84 -9.58 -9.13
N ALA A 70 -13.70 -10.24 -9.20
CA ALA A 70 -12.99 -10.44 -10.45
C ALA A 70 -12.17 -11.73 -10.44
N THR A 71 -11.96 -12.29 -11.64
CA THR A 71 -10.91 -13.28 -11.90
C THR A 71 -9.76 -12.57 -12.58
N ILE A 72 -8.57 -12.69 -11.99
CA ILE A 72 -7.36 -12.02 -12.49
C ILE A 72 -6.22 -13.02 -12.64
N ARG A 73 -5.41 -12.84 -13.69
CA ARG A 73 -4.19 -13.63 -13.90
C ARG A 73 -3.00 -12.94 -13.26
N VAL A 74 -2.30 -13.65 -12.38
CA VAL A 74 -1.07 -13.18 -11.70
C VAL A 74 0.11 -14.10 -11.99
N SER A 75 1.33 -13.59 -11.78
CA SER A 75 2.53 -14.41 -11.83
C SER A 75 2.46 -15.53 -10.79
N PRO A 76 2.92 -16.76 -11.11
CA PRO A 76 3.12 -17.80 -10.10
C PRO A 76 4.40 -17.59 -9.28
N GLU A 77 5.25 -16.66 -9.69
CA GLU A 77 6.51 -16.35 -9.02
C GLU A 77 6.30 -15.35 -7.88
N PRO A 78 7.12 -15.41 -6.83
CA PRO A 78 7.13 -14.41 -5.77
C PRO A 78 7.46 -13.01 -6.28
N ASP A 79 7.20 -12.00 -5.45
CA ASP A 79 7.63 -10.62 -5.68
C ASP A 79 9.14 -10.61 -6.06
N GLU A 80 9.48 -9.83 -7.08
CA GLU A 80 10.88 -9.63 -7.43
C GLU A 80 11.62 -8.90 -6.30
N VAL A 81 12.77 -9.41 -5.92
CA VAL A 81 13.65 -8.78 -4.93
C VAL A 81 14.67 -7.92 -5.67
N PRO A 82 14.82 -6.63 -5.31
CA PRO A 82 15.85 -5.80 -5.91
C PRO A 82 17.25 -6.35 -5.60
N CYS A 83 18.14 -6.33 -6.59
CA CYS A 83 19.53 -6.68 -6.34
C CYS A 83 20.26 -5.55 -5.58
N ALA A 84 21.36 -5.87 -4.91
CA ALA A 84 22.11 -4.90 -4.12
C ALA A 84 22.69 -3.73 -4.95
N GLU A 85 22.71 -3.87 -6.27
CA GLU A 85 23.18 -2.86 -7.22
C GLU A 85 22.13 -1.79 -7.52
N GLU A 86 20.86 -2.03 -7.15
CA GLU A 86 19.78 -1.04 -7.28
C GLU A 86 19.98 0.12 -6.31
N THR A 87 20.47 1.22 -6.86
CA THR A 87 20.94 2.36 -6.07
C THR A 87 19.82 3.37 -5.81
N GLN A 88 19.94 4.05 -4.69
CA GLN A 88 19.21 5.28 -4.41
C GLN A 88 19.79 6.43 -5.22
N HIS A 89 18.97 7.12 -6.00
CA HIS A 89 19.37 8.34 -6.67
C HIS A 89 19.64 9.48 -5.67
N LEU A 90 20.50 10.42 -6.06
CA LEU A 90 20.55 11.72 -5.40
C LEU A 90 19.25 12.47 -5.73
N ILE A 91 18.80 13.34 -4.83
CA ILE A 91 17.52 14.06 -5.01
C ILE A 91 17.56 14.94 -6.27
N GLU A 92 18.71 15.56 -6.55
CA GLU A 92 18.94 16.37 -7.74
C GLU A 92 18.90 15.61 -9.07
N ASP A 93 19.11 14.30 -9.04
CA ASP A 93 19.09 13.42 -10.21
C ASP A 93 17.75 12.68 -10.40
N LEU A 94 16.81 12.86 -9.47
CA LEU A 94 15.50 12.23 -9.58
C LEU A 94 14.65 12.86 -10.71
N PRO A 95 13.91 12.05 -11.48
CA PRO A 95 12.87 12.54 -12.35
C PRO A 95 11.87 13.44 -11.60
N SER A 96 11.47 14.56 -12.21
CA SER A 96 10.65 15.57 -11.55
C SER A 96 9.27 15.03 -11.08
N ASP A 97 8.74 14.04 -11.76
CA ASP A 97 7.49 13.36 -11.43
C ASP A 97 7.61 12.44 -10.20
N LEU A 98 8.83 12.20 -9.71
CA LEU A 98 9.07 11.44 -8.48
C LEU A 98 9.21 12.32 -7.24
N LEU A 99 9.47 13.63 -7.40
CA LEU A 99 9.75 14.50 -6.27
C LEU A 99 8.60 14.62 -5.27
N HIS A 100 7.35 14.51 -5.73
CA HIS A 100 6.20 14.56 -4.84
C HIS A 100 6.10 13.32 -3.92
N TRP A 101 6.74 12.19 -4.27
CA TRP A 101 6.83 10.99 -3.45
C TRP A 101 7.87 11.07 -2.32
N LEU A 102 8.59 12.19 -2.23
CA LEU A 102 9.47 12.52 -1.09
C LEU A 102 8.76 13.35 -0.02
N LEU A 103 7.62 13.97 -0.37
CA LEU A 103 6.95 14.91 0.51
C LEU A 103 6.15 14.19 1.61
N PRO A 104 6.06 14.78 2.81
CA PRO A 104 5.20 14.26 3.86
C PRO A 104 3.73 14.31 3.44
N SER A 105 2.93 13.44 4.04
CA SER A 105 1.49 13.40 3.84
C SER A 105 0.79 13.20 5.18
N ARG A 106 -0.56 13.19 5.18
CA ARG A 106 -1.36 13.08 6.40
C ARG A 106 -0.97 11.90 7.29
N PHE A 107 -0.73 10.74 6.68
CA PHE A 107 -0.41 9.50 7.39
C PHE A 107 1.07 9.18 7.42
N CYS A 108 1.84 9.74 6.49
CA CYS A 108 3.27 9.55 6.36
C CYS A 108 3.97 10.90 6.66
N ASP A 109 4.03 11.23 7.93
CA ASP A 109 4.57 12.50 8.47
C ASP A 109 6.10 12.46 8.58
N SER A 110 6.76 12.24 7.43
CA SER A 110 8.22 12.02 7.30
C SER A 110 9.07 13.21 7.80
N ASP A 111 8.53 14.42 7.77
CA ASP A 111 9.13 15.61 8.34
C ASP A 111 9.29 15.56 9.87
N ARG A 112 8.36 14.89 10.55
CA ARG A 112 8.40 14.71 12.02
C ARG A 112 9.33 13.60 12.47
N LEU A 113 9.49 12.57 11.63
CA LEU A 113 10.31 11.41 11.94
C LEU A 113 11.70 11.44 11.29
N ALA A 114 12.09 12.55 10.67
CA ALA A 114 13.36 12.66 9.95
C ALA A 114 14.57 12.34 10.86
N ASP A 115 14.69 12.98 12.00
CA ASP A 115 15.80 12.73 12.93
C ASP A 115 15.84 11.27 13.40
N ARG A 116 14.66 10.70 13.67
CA ARG A 116 14.55 9.29 14.09
C ARG A 116 14.93 8.31 12.99
N ALA A 117 14.53 8.58 11.74
CA ALA A 117 14.93 7.78 10.59
C ALA A 117 16.45 7.79 10.39
N TRP A 118 17.08 8.95 10.47
CA TRP A 118 18.54 9.07 10.35
C TRP A 118 19.28 8.43 11.52
N GLU A 119 18.77 8.54 12.74
CA GLU A 119 19.32 7.84 13.91
C GLU A 119 19.33 6.31 13.72
N LEU A 120 18.21 5.75 13.22
CA LEU A 120 18.05 4.31 13.07
C LEU A 120 18.78 3.76 11.83
N PHE A 121 18.70 4.45 10.71
CA PHE A 121 19.06 3.90 9.39
C PHE A 121 20.14 4.69 8.65
N GLY A 122 20.57 5.85 9.16
CA GLY A 122 21.52 6.71 8.47
C GLY A 122 22.91 6.10 8.26
N SER A 123 23.24 5.02 8.97
CA SER A 123 24.48 4.25 8.78
C SER A 123 24.35 3.06 7.83
N ALA A 124 23.15 2.70 7.40
CA ALA A 124 22.96 1.64 6.42
C ALA A 124 23.48 2.07 5.04
N PRO A 125 24.01 1.13 4.23
CA PRO A 125 24.31 1.41 2.84
C PRO A 125 23.08 1.95 2.10
N ARG A 126 23.30 2.93 1.22
CA ARG A 126 22.20 3.56 0.47
C ARG A 126 21.60 2.58 -0.55
N GLY A 127 20.31 2.74 -0.84
CA GLY A 127 19.58 1.90 -1.79
C GLY A 127 18.82 0.78 -1.12
N VAL A 128 18.91 -0.43 -1.65
CA VAL A 128 18.16 -1.61 -1.18
C VAL A 128 18.41 -1.89 0.30
N ASP A 129 19.66 -1.85 0.73
CA ASP A 129 20.03 -2.15 2.12
C ASP A 129 19.37 -1.20 3.12
N ALA A 130 19.26 0.09 2.78
CA ALA A 130 18.58 1.06 3.64
C ALA A 130 17.07 0.76 3.75
N VAL A 131 16.41 0.40 2.65
CA VAL A 131 14.99 0.03 2.66
C VAL A 131 14.77 -1.29 3.38
N GLN A 132 15.65 -2.27 3.19
CA GLN A 132 15.57 -3.54 3.90
C GLN A 132 15.77 -3.35 5.42
N ALA A 133 16.73 -2.51 5.82
CA ALA A 133 16.92 -2.17 7.23
C ALA A 133 15.67 -1.51 7.85
N VAL A 134 14.96 -0.68 7.08
CA VAL A 134 13.66 -0.13 7.50
C VAL A 134 12.62 -1.24 7.68
N CYS A 135 12.51 -2.18 6.72
CA CYS A 135 11.58 -3.31 6.81
C CYS A 135 11.88 -4.20 8.02
N ASP A 136 13.14 -4.59 8.19
CA ASP A 136 13.59 -5.45 9.29
C ASP A 136 13.28 -4.81 10.64
N TRP A 137 13.61 -3.51 10.78
CA TRP A 137 13.35 -2.80 12.02
C TRP A 137 11.85 -2.70 12.34
N ILE A 138 11.00 -2.38 11.36
CA ILE A 138 9.55 -2.31 11.57
C ILE A 138 9.02 -3.69 11.94
N HIS A 139 9.45 -4.74 11.25
CA HIS A 139 9.05 -6.12 11.50
C HIS A 139 9.34 -6.56 12.94
N ASP A 140 10.54 -6.21 13.43
CA ASP A 140 11.03 -6.64 14.75
C ASP A 140 10.52 -5.78 15.91
N ASN A 141 10.16 -4.51 15.66
CA ASN A 141 9.89 -3.55 16.73
C ASN A 141 8.44 -3.06 16.81
N ILE A 142 7.62 -3.32 15.78
CA ILE A 142 6.20 -2.93 15.75
C ILE A 142 5.33 -4.18 15.88
N ALA A 143 4.50 -4.24 16.92
CA ALA A 143 3.61 -5.38 17.14
C ALA A 143 2.45 -5.35 16.11
N TYR A 144 2.27 -6.44 15.36
CA TYR A 144 1.14 -6.59 14.45
C TYR A 144 -0.16 -6.94 15.17
N GLY A 145 -1.31 -6.49 14.63
CA GLY A 145 -2.63 -6.79 15.20
C GLY A 145 -3.07 -5.82 16.30
N VAL A 146 -2.31 -4.74 16.54
CA VAL A 146 -2.74 -3.68 17.46
C VAL A 146 -3.73 -2.77 16.74
N PRO A 147 -5.00 -2.67 17.22
CA PRO A 147 -6.01 -1.84 16.57
C PRO A 147 -5.63 -0.36 16.53
N THR A 148 -5.87 0.25 15.37
CA THR A 148 -5.67 1.69 15.15
C THR A 148 -6.94 2.32 14.60
N VAL A 149 -7.04 3.64 14.69
CA VAL A 149 -8.16 4.39 14.13
C VAL A 149 -7.84 4.88 12.71
N PRO A 150 -8.86 5.23 11.89
CA PRO A 150 -8.61 5.68 10.51
C PRO A 150 -7.75 6.94 10.36
N THR A 151 -7.51 7.67 11.45
CA THR A 151 -6.69 8.90 11.45
C THR A 151 -5.28 8.69 11.98
N THR A 152 -4.93 7.49 12.46
CA THR A 152 -3.59 7.18 13.01
C THR A 152 -2.52 7.39 11.94
N ASN A 153 -1.48 8.17 12.28
CA ASN A 153 -0.33 8.46 11.42
C ASN A 153 0.92 7.68 11.86
N ALA A 154 2.01 7.76 11.08
CA ALA A 154 3.22 7.01 11.34
C ALA A 154 3.90 7.36 12.67
N SER A 155 3.88 8.63 13.10
CA SER A 155 4.41 9.02 14.41
C SER A 155 3.65 8.39 15.57
N GLU A 156 2.33 8.27 15.46
CA GLU A 156 1.49 7.62 16.47
C GLU A 156 1.71 6.11 16.51
N VAL A 157 1.86 5.46 15.33
CA VAL A 157 2.22 4.04 15.21
C VAL A 157 3.56 3.76 15.89
N LEU A 158 4.56 4.61 15.62
CA LEU A 158 5.87 4.50 16.25
C LEU A 158 5.79 4.64 17.78
N ALA A 159 5.02 5.62 18.27
CA ALA A 159 4.88 5.87 19.70
C ALA A 159 4.17 4.74 20.47
N GLN A 160 3.18 4.08 19.84
CA GLN A 160 2.46 2.96 20.46
C GLN A 160 3.11 1.59 20.22
N HIS A 161 4.16 1.51 19.39
CA HIS A 161 4.86 0.28 19.01
C HIS A 161 3.93 -0.82 18.47
N GLY A 162 2.90 -0.45 17.70
CA GLY A 162 1.95 -1.44 17.18
C GLY A 162 1.01 -0.87 16.13
N GLY A 163 0.44 -1.75 15.30
CA GLY A 163 -0.47 -1.35 14.23
C GLY A 163 -0.96 -2.51 13.38
N MET A 164 -1.68 -2.17 12.32
CA MET A 164 -2.16 -3.08 11.28
C MET A 164 -1.28 -2.96 10.01
N CYS A 165 -1.53 -3.78 8.99
CA CYS A 165 -0.76 -3.75 7.73
C CYS A 165 -0.62 -2.36 7.11
N ARG A 166 -1.70 -1.56 7.13
CA ARG A 166 -1.72 -0.17 6.69
C ARG A 166 -0.68 0.68 7.44
N ASP A 167 -0.60 0.50 8.74
CA ASP A 167 0.26 1.28 9.61
C ASP A 167 1.74 0.92 9.43
N PHE A 168 2.03 -0.37 9.18
CA PHE A 168 3.37 -0.85 8.80
C PHE A 168 3.81 -0.22 7.47
N ALA A 169 2.92 -0.19 6.48
CA ALA A 169 3.20 0.43 5.18
C ALA A 169 3.42 1.95 5.31
N HIS A 170 2.58 2.66 6.09
CA HIS A 170 2.75 4.09 6.35
C HIS A 170 4.09 4.40 7.02
N LEU A 171 4.50 3.59 8.00
CA LEU A 171 5.77 3.77 8.69
C LEU A 171 6.95 3.52 7.74
N GLY A 172 6.87 2.48 6.88
CA GLY A 172 7.86 2.20 5.85
C GLY A 172 8.03 3.36 4.86
N VAL A 173 6.92 3.87 4.33
CA VAL A 173 6.91 5.07 3.46
C VAL A 173 7.52 6.27 4.17
N THR A 174 7.16 6.48 5.44
CA THR A 174 7.64 7.61 6.24
C THR A 174 9.15 7.60 6.40
N PHE A 175 9.71 6.47 6.81
CA PHE A 175 11.15 6.33 6.99
C PHE A 175 11.91 6.42 5.65
N CYS A 176 11.42 5.79 4.58
CA CYS A 176 12.03 5.90 3.26
C CYS A 176 12.08 7.36 2.78
N ARG A 177 10.98 8.10 2.88
CA ARG A 177 10.93 9.51 2.49
C ARG A 177 11.87 10.38 3.34
N ALA A 178 11.94 10.14 4.63
CA ALA A 178 12.86 10.84 5.54
C ALA A 178 14.34 10.60 5.17
N LEU A 179 14.65 9.44 4.59
CA LEU A 179 15.97 9.09 4.06
C LEU A 179 16.20 9.58 2.62
N GLY A 180 15.26 10.32 2.03
CA GLY A 180 15.35 10.82 0.66
C GLY A 180 15.09 9.76 -0.41
N ILE A 181 14.37 8.68 -0.08
CA ILE A 181 13.97 7.62 -1.02
C ILE A 181 12.50 7.84 -1.40
N PRO A 182 12.17 8.05 -2.70
CA PRO A 182 10.78 8.14 -3.12
C PRO A 182 10.03 6.87 -2.75
N ALA A 183 8.92 7.02 -2.04
CA ALA A 183 8.12 5.90 -1.57
C ALA A 183 6.62 6.22 -1.64
N ARG A 184 5.80 5.19 -1.93
CA ARG A 184 4.36 5.30 -2.01
C ARG A 184 3.66 4.13 -1.31
N TYR A 185 2.53 4.44 -0.73
CA TYR A 185 1.63 3.46 -0.13
C TYR A 185 0.88 2.69 -1.22
N VAL A 186 0.68 1.40 -0.99
CA VAL A 186 -0.14 0.53 -1.84
C VAL A 186 -1.08 -0.28 -0.97
N SER A 187 -2.35 -0.38 -1.38
CA SER A 187 -3.29 -1.35 -0.84
C SER A 187 -3.75 -2.30 -1.93
N GLY A 188 -4.18 -3.51 -1.55
CA GLY A 188 -4.64 -4.49 -2.52
C GLY A 188 -5.04 -5.81 -1.91
N TYR A 189 -5.26 -6.78 -2.80
CA TYR A 189 -5.49 -8.17 -2.44
C TYR A 189 -4.15 -8.90 -2.36
N LEU A 190 -3.97 -9.71 -1.32
CA LEU A 190 -2.81 -10.56 -1.14
C LEU A 190 -3.24 -11.95 -0.68
N PRO A 191 -3.24 -12.95 -1.57
CA PRO A 191 -3.61 -14.31 -1.21
C PRO A 191 -2.51 -15.03 -0.43
N ASP A 192 -2.88 -16.09 0.29
CA ASP A 192 -1.96 -16.93 1.04
C ASP A 192 -1.42 -18.09 0.20
N ILE A 193 -0.78 -17.78 -0.94
CA ILE A 193 -0.19 -18.78 -1.82
C ILE A 193 1.17 -19.20 -1.26
N GLY A 194 1.31 -20.51 -0.97
CA GLY A 194 2.58 -21.08 -0.49
C GLY A 194 2.95 -20.73 0.96
N VAL A 195 2.05 -20.09 1.69
CA VAL A 195 2.22 -19.71 3.11
C VAL A 195 1.01 -20.15 3.93
N PRO A 196 1.13 -20.27 5.26
CA PRO A 196 -0.02 -20.51 6.13
C PRO A 196 -1.10 -19.42 5.96
N LYS A 197 -2.37 -19.82 6.10
CA LYS A 197 -3.48 -18.87 6.03
C LYS A 197 -3.35 -17.82 7.13
N ASP A 198 -3.49 -16.54 6.73
CA ASP A 198 -3.55 -15.43 7.67
C ASP A 198 -4.85 -15.47 8.49
N GLU A 199 -4.81 -14.96 9.71
CA GLU A 199 -6.00 -14.82 10.56
C GLU A 199 -6.95 -13.73 10.07
N PHE A 200 -6.42 -12.75 9.32
CA PHE A 200 -7.16 -11.61 8.80
C PHE A 200 -7.44 -11.80 7.31
N ASP A 201 -8.70 -12.08 6.98
CA ASP A 201 -9.19 -12.20 5.60
C ASP A 201 -9.70 -10.83 5.12
N ASP A 202 -8.78 -9.89 4.89
CA ASP A 202 -9.06 -8.49 4.53
C ASP A 202 -8.06 -8.01 3.47
N PHE A 203 -8.23 -6.78 3.01
CA PHE A 203 -7.23 -6.10 2.19
C PHE A 203 -5.89 -6.05 2.91
N HIS A 204 -4.83 -6.14 2.14
CA HIS A 204 -3.48 -5.97 2.65
C HIS A 204 -2.89 -4.64 2.18
N ALA A 205 -1.90 -4.14 2.93
CA ALA A 205 -1.15 -2.95 2.56
C ALA A 205 0.35 -3.22 2.62
N TRP A 206 1.06 -2.63 1.67
CA TRP A 206 2.50 -2.63 1.54
C TRP A 206 2.99 -1.28 1.02
N PHE A 207 4.24 -1.16 0.68
CA PHE A 207 4.74 0.06 0.06
C PHE A 207 5.67 -0.25 -1.10
N GLU A 208 5.83 0.72 -1.98
CA GLU A 208 6.78 0.65 -3.08
C GLU A 208 7.80 1.79 -2.94
N THR A 209 9.07 1.50 -3.28
CA THR A 209 10.14 2.49 -3.33
C THR A 209 10.77 2.56 -4.71
N TRP A 210 11.22 3.75 -5.11
CA TRP A 210 11.93 3.94 -6.37
C TRP A 210 13.44 3.77 -6.15
N LEU A 211 14.00 2.70 -6.72
CA LEU A 211 15.43 2.41 -6.73
C LEU A 211 15.85 2.02 -8.14
N GLY A 212 17.06 2.39 -8.52
CA GLY A 212 17.51 2.23 -9.90
C GLY A 212 16.61 3.03 -10.85
N ALA A 213 15.84 2.37 -11.69
CA ALA A 213 14.95 3.02 -12.65
C ALA A 213 13.50 2.52 -12.57
N ARG A 214 13.08 1.96 -11.44
CA ARG A 214 11.73 1.39 -11.28
C ARG A 214 11.24 1.37 -9.82
N TRP A 215 9.95 1.12 -9.67
CA TRP A 215 9.32 0.85 -8.37
C TRP A 215 9.55 -0.61 -7.96
N TRP A 216 9.93 -0.80 -6.70
CA TRP A 216 10.13 -2.09 -6.06
C TRP A 216 9.19 -2.25 -4.87
N THR A 217 8.61 -3.44 -4.74
CA THR A 217 7.68 -3.78 -3.65
C THR A 217 8.41 -4.18 -2.39
N PHE A 218 7.99 -3.63 -1.26
CA PHE A 218 8.45 -3.96 0.09
C PHE A 218 7.26 -4.11 1.04
N ASP A 219 7.35 -5.04 1.95
CA ASP A 219 6.28 -5.34 2.91
C ASP A 219 6.86 -5.62 4.29
N ALA A 220 6.91 -4.61 5.14
CA ALA A 220 7.49 -4.71 6.47
C ALA A 220 6.72 -5.64 7.42
N ARG A 221 5.43 -5.96 7.13
CA ARG A 221 4.67 -6.90 7.96
C ARG A 221 5.17 -8.33 7.78
N PHE A 222 5.22 -8.82 6.55
CA PHE A 222 5.66 -10.19 6.27
C PHE A 222 7.18 -10.29 6.14
N ASN A 223 7.80 -9.25 5.64
CA ASN A 223 9.24 -9.10 5.38
C ASN A 223 9.84 -10.26 4.54
N VAL A 224 9.01 -10.79 3.66
CA VAL A 224 9.37 -11.84 2.67
C VAL A 224 8.61 -11.62 1.37
N PRO A 225 9.18 -12.03 0.22
CA PRO A 225 8.48 -12.02 -1.05
C PRO A 225 7.21 -12.87 -1.00
N ARG A 226 6.12 -12.38 -1.57
CA ARG A 226 4.82 -13.07 -1.63
C ARG A 226 4.39 -13.29 -3.08
N ILE A 227 3.46 -14.20 -3.29
CA ILE A 227 2.89 -14.51 -4.60
C ILE A 227 1.50 -13.90 -4.71
N GLY A 228 1.20 -13.27 -5.86
CA GLY A 228 -0.16 -12.93 -6.23
C GLY A 228 -0.66 -11.59 -5.71
N ARG A 229 0.19 -10.61 -5.43
CA ARG A 229 -0.25 -9.24 -5.10
C ARG A 229 -1.04 -8.63 -6.24
N VAL A 230 -2.23 -8.13 -5.91
CA VAL A 230 -3.06 -7.37 -6.84
C VAL A 230 -3.27 -5.97 -6.26
N PRO A 231 -2.55 -4.94 -6.73
CA PRO A 231 -2.74 -3.58 -6.25
C PRO A 231 -4.11 -3.06 -6.65
N ILE A 232 -4.77 -2.36 -5.75
CA ILE A 232 -6.06 -1.66 -5.98
C ILE A 232 -5.90 -0.14 -5.84
N GLY A 233 -5.04 0.31 -4.95
CA GLY A 233 -4.81 1.74 -4.74
C GLY A 233 -3.35 2.05 -4.45
N ARG A 234 -2.86 3.10 -5.09
CA ARG A 234 -1.58 3.74 -4.81
C ARG A 234 -1.82 5.15 -4.32
N GLY A 235 -0.99 5.63 -3.41
CA GLY A 235 -1.14 6.98 -2.89
C GLY A 235 0.07 7.46 -2.09
N ARG A 236 0.01 8.76 -1.79
CA ARG A 236 1.05 9.46 -1.05
C ARG A 236 0.81 9.42 0.45
#